data_24c8c4e04d0f10aa5764c3cc2462586f
#
_entry.id   24c8c4e04d0f10aa5764c3cc2462586f
#
_cell.length_a   1.000
_cell.length_b   1.000
_cell.length_c   1.000
_cell.angle_alpha   90.00
_cell.angle_beta   90.00
_cell.angle_gamma   90.00
#
_symmetry.space_group_name_H-M   'P 1'
#
loop_
_entity.id
_entity.type
_entity.pdbx_description
1 polymer ?
#
loop_
_entity_poly.entity_id
_entity_poly.type
_entity_poly.pdbx_seq_one_letter_code
_entity_poly.pdbx_strand_id
1 'polypeptide(L)'
;MKQYKVAIIGNGMICNAAHIPAYKAMGDKVKIVAVADIREEAAKETAERHGIPKYYVDPYKMLEEEKPDIISVCTPNAYHKEYTLAGFRAGCHVVCEK
;
A
#
# COMPACT_ATOMS: atom_id res chain seq x y z
N MET A 1 -14.67 17.68 1.99
CA MET A 1 -13.31 17.53 1.43
C MET A 1 -13.04 16.06 1.13
N LYS A 2 -12.51 15.77 -0.04
CA LYS A 2 -12.24 14.39 -0.43
C LYS A 2 -11.06 13.81 0.34
N GLN A 3 -11.24 12.62 0.87
CA GLN A 3 -10.16 11.86 1.47
C GLN A 3 -9.68 10.81 0.46
N TYR A 4 -8.39 10.78 0.18
CA TYR A 4 -7.82 9.82 -0.75
C TYR A 4 -7.52 8.50 -0.06
N LYS A 5 -7.86 7.39 -0.71
CA LYS A 5 -7.58 6.05 -0.19
C LYS A 5 -6.20 5.62 -0.66
N VAL A 6 -5.38 5.17 0.27
CA VAL A 6 -4.02 4.72 0.00
C VAL A 6 -3.91 3.23 0.32
N ALA A 7 -3.27 2.49 -0.56
CA ALA A 7 -2.91 1.10 -0.30
C ALA A 7 -1.42 0.92 -0.56
N ILE A 8 -0.80 -0.02 0.14
CA ILE A 8 0.65 -0.21 0.07
C ILE A 8 0.95 -1.67 -0.27
N ILE A 9 1.79 -1.88 -1.26
CA ILE A 9 2.26 -3.20 -1.67
C ILE A 9 3.70 -3.37 -1.23
N GLY A 10 3.98 -4.40 -0.44
CA GLY A 10 5.28 -4.63 0.16
C GLY A 10 5.36 -4.01 1.54
N ASN A 11 5.46 -4.84 2.57
CA ASN A 11 5.38 -4.39 3.96
C ASN A 11 6.68 -4.63 4.73
N GLY A 12 7.80 -4.34 4.08
CA GLY A 12 9.11 -4.43 4.69
C GLY A 12 9.50 -3.17 5.44
N MET A 13 10.80 -3.03 5.70
CA MET A 13 11.34 -1.93 6.49
C MET A 13 10.99 -0.54 5.92
N ILE A 14 11.14 -0.35 4.61
CA ILE A 14 10.90 0.95 3.98
C ILE A 14 9.43 1.35 4.12
N CYS A 15 8.52 0.41 3.91
CA CYS A 15 7.09 0.68 4.09
C CYS A 15 6.81 1.16 5.52
N ASN A 16 7.28 0.40 6.52
CA ASN A 16 7.01 0.71 7.93
C ASN A 16 7.77 1.96 8.42
N ALA A 17 8.98 2.19 7.93
CA ALA A 17 9.82 3.29 8.42
C ALA A 17 9.55 4.62 7.72
N ALA A 18 9.14 4.60 6.46
CA ALA A 18 9.01 5.82 5.67
C ALA A 18 7.62 6.07 5.10
N HIS A 19 7.06 5.10 4.37
CA HIS A 19 5.80 5.34 3.66
C HIS A 19 4.60 5.53 4.58
N ILE A 20 4.42 4.65 5.54
CA ILE A 20 3.27 4.74 6.45
C ILE A 20 3.34 6.01 7.32
N PRO A 21 4.48 6.32 7.96
CA PRO A 21 4.56 7.58 8.71
C PRO A 21 4.32 8.81 7.85
N ALA A 22 4.79 8.83 6.61
CA ALA A 22 4.58 9.96 5.71
C ALA A 22 3.10 10.17 5.42
N TYR A 23 2.35 9.09 5.13
CA TYR A 23 0.93 9.20 4.90
C TYR A 23 0.17 9.62 6.16
N LYS A 24 0.54 9.10 7.31
CA LYS A 24 -0.10 9.48 8.57
C LYS A 24 0.13 10.96 8.90
N ALA A 25 1.28 11.51 8.53
CA ALA A 25 1.58 12.93 8.73
C ALA A 25 0.68 13.85 7.88
N MET A 26 0.07 13.31 6.82
CA MET A 26 -0.87 14.07 5.99
C MET A 26 -2.26 14.20 6.62
N GLY A 27 -2.49 13.54 7.76
CA GLY A 27 -3.72 13.66 8.52
C GLY A 27 -4.94 13.15 7.76
N ASP A 28 -6.01 13.94 7.78
CA ASP A 28 -7.29 13.53 7.19
C ASP A 28 -7.33 13.58 5.67
N LYS A 29 -6.28 14.05 5.02
CA LYS A 29 -6.25 14.14 3.55
C LYS A 29 -6.14 12.76 2.90
N VAL A 30 -5.51 11.82 3.58
CA VAL A 30 -5.36 10.45 3.09
C VAL A 30 -5.69 9.45 4.18
N LYS A 31 -6.15 8.28 3.76
CA LYS A 31 -6.40 7.17 4.67
C LYS A 31 -5.76 5.92 4.09
N ILE A 32 -4.93 5.26 4.87
CA ILE A 32 -4.36 3.98 4.46
C ILE A 32 -5.43 2.91 4.72
N VAL A 33 -6.02 2.40 3.66
CA VAL A 33 -7.14 1.45 3.79
C VAL A 33 -6.69 0.00 3.85
N ALA A 34 -5.52 -0.32 3.29
CA ALA A 34 -5.03 -1.69 3.26
C ALA A 34 -3.54 -1.74 2.94
N VAL A 35 -2.93 -2.85 3.32
CA VAL A 35 -1.56 -3.20 2.96
C VAL A 35 -1.54 -4.61 2.38
N ALA A 36 -0.57 -4.93 1.54
CA ALA A 36 -0.42 -6.25 0.96
C ALA A 36 1.03 -6.67 0.96
N ASP A 37 1.26 -7.95 1.26
CA ASP A 37 2.59 -8.56 1.15
C ASP A 37 2.36 -10.06 0.94
N ILE A 38 3.16 -10.66 0.04
CA ILE A 38 3.07 -12.10 -0.19
C ILE A 38 3.41 -12.91 1.06
N ARG A 39 4.13 -12.30 1.99
CA ARG A 39 4.38 -12.87 3.32
C ARG A 39 3.23 -12.45 4.24
N GLU A 40 2.29 -13.35 4.50
CA GLU A 40 1.10 -13.03 5.28
C GLU A 40 1.42 -12.39 6.63
N GLU A 41 2.42 -12.92 7.33
CA GLU A 41 2.80 -12.39 8.63
C GLU A 41 3.25 -10.93 8.56
N ALA A 42 3.98 -10.57 7.49
CA ALA A 42 4.43 -9.19 7.31
C ALA A 42 3.24 -8.25 7.09
N ALA A 43 2.28 -8.67 6.27
CA ALA A 43 1.09 -7.86 6.00
C ALA A 43 0.25 -7.69 7.28
N LYS A 44 0.01 -8.78 7.99
CA LYS A 44 -0.77 -8.77 9.22
C LYS A 44 -0.12 -7.90 10.29
N GLU A 45 1.18 -8.08 10.50
CA GLU A 45 1.91 -7.30 11.50
C GLU A 45 1.89 -5.81 11.18
N THR A 46 2.10 -5.46 9.92
CA THR A 46 2.06 -4.06 9.49
C THR A 46 0.70 -3.45 9.74
N ALA A 47 -0.37 -4.17 9.40
CA ALA A 47 -1.72 -3.68 9.63
C ALA A 47 -2.00 -3.48 11.12
N GLU A 48 -1.63 -4.43 11.96
CA GLU A 48 -1.84 -4.35 13.40
C GLU A 48 -1.03 -3.22 14.03
N ARG A 49 0.25 -3.09 13.64
CA ARG A 49 1.15 -2.07 14.19
C ARG A 49 0.65 -0.65 13.92
N HIS A 50 0.09 -0.43 12.74
CA HIS A 50 -0.28 0.91 12.30
C HIS A 50 -1.79 1.17 12.33
N GLY A 51 -2.58 0.22 12.81
CA GLY A 51 -4.02 0.39 12.89
C GLY A 51 -4.71 0.43 11.55
N ILE A 52 -4.17 -0.30 10.56
CA ILE A 52 -4.73 -0.36 9.21
C ILE A 52 -5.82 -1.44 9.19
N PRO A 53 -7.03 -1.13 8.68
CA PRO A 53 -8.17 -2.03 8.85
C PRO A 53 -8.09 -3.35 8.08
N LYS A 54 -7.33 -3.42 7.00
CA LYS A 54 -7.27 -4.63 6.18
C LYS A 54 -5.86 -4.96 5.73
N TYR A 55 -5.58 -6.26 5.55
CA TYR A 55 -4.35 -6.70 4.92
C TYR A 55 -4.66 -7.77 3.89
N TYR A 56 -3.78 -7.92 2.91
CA TYR A 56 -3.94 -8.87 1.83
C TYR A 56 -2.62 -9.59 1.57
N VAL A 57 -2.72 -10.83 1.10
CA VAL A 57 -1.56 -11.58 0.61
C VAL A 57 -1.43 -11.36 -0.90
N ASP A 58 -2.55 -11.18 -1.59
CA ASP A 58 -2.58 -10.95 -3.03
C ASP A 58 -2.82 -9.46 -3.33
N PRO A 59 -1.79 -8.75 -3.85
CA PRO A 59 -1.93 -7.33 -4.18
C PRO A 59 -3.02 -7.04 -5.21
N TYR A 60 -3.23 -7.96 -6.16
CA TYR A 60 -4.25 -7.76 -7.18
C TYR A 60 -5.65 -7.78 -6.60
N LYS A 61 -5.88 -8.67 -5.64
CA LYS A 61 -7.16 -8.72 -4.93
C LYS A 61 -7.39 -7.44 -4.14
N MET A 62 -6.34 -6.92 -3.51
CA MET A 62 -6.42 -5.65 -2.79
C MET A 62 -6.83 -4.51 -3.72
N LEU A 63 -6.20 -4.41 -4.89
CA LEU A 63 -6.54 -3.36 -5.85
C LEU A 63 -7.98 -3.48 -6.31
N GLU A 64 -8.46 -4.69 -6.54
CA GLU A 64 -9.82 -4.94 -6.99
C GLU A 64 -10.86 -4.59 -5.93
N GLU A 65 -10.62 -4.99 -4.68
CA GLU A 65 -11.59 -4.80 -3.60
C GLU A 65 -11.58 -3.41 -2.99
N GLU A 66 -10.39 -2.84 -2.79
CA GLU A 66 -10.26 -1.55 -2.12
C GLU A 66 -10.36 -0.36 -3.06
N LYS A 67 -10.02 -0.54 -4.33
CA LYS A 67 -10.03 0.53 -5.34
C LYS A 67 -9.35 1.80 -4.84
N PRO A 68 -8.08 1.71 -4.44
CA PRO A 68 -7.40 2.87 -3.86
C PRO A 68 -7.14 3.95 -4.90
N ASP A 69 -7.03 5.18 -4.44
CA ASP A 69 -6.65 6.31 -5.29
C ASP A 69 -5.14 6.35 -5.53
N ILE A 70 -4.38 5.95 -4.52
CA ILE A 70 -2.93 5.99 -4.52
C ILE A 70 -2.39 4.65 -4.04
N ILE A 71 -1.37 4.13 -4.71
CA ILE A 71 -0.65 2.97 -4.19
C ILE A 71 0.84 3.30 -4.04
N SER A 72 1.44 2.77 -2.99
CA SER A 72 2.89 2.80 -2.81
C SER A 72 3.42 1.40 -3.08
N VAL A 73 4.43 1.29 -3.94
CA VAL A 73 5.06 0.02 -4.26
C VAL A 73 6.42 -0.03 -3.57
N CYS A 74 6.50 -0.83 -2.52
CA CYS A 74 7.69 -0.96 -1.67
C CYS A 74 8.33 -2.34 -1.77
N THR A 75 8.06 -3.06 -2.85
CA THR A 75 8.59 -4.41 -3.06
C THR A 75 10.02 -4.36 -3.56
N PRO A 76 10.77 -5.48 -3.46
CA PRO A 76 12.07 -5.58 -4.09
C PRO A 76 12.00 -5.28 -5.61
N ASN A 77 13.11 -4.81 -6.17
CA ASN A 77 13.17 -4.38 -7.56
C ASN A 77 12.57 -5.37 -8.57
N ALA A 78 12.70 -6.67 -8.32
CA ALA A 78 12.17 -7.69 -9.21
C ALA A 78 10.65 -7.57 -9.44
N TYR A 79 9.93 -7.01 -8.49
CA TYR A 79 8.47 -6.91 -8.54
C TYR A 79 7.95 -5.49 -8.76
N HIS A 80 8.83 -4.49 -8.73
CA HIS A 80 8.44 -3.09 -8.89
C HIS A 80 7.63 -2.84 -10.15
N LYS A 81 8.17 -3.31 -11.27
CA LYS A 81 7.54 -3.07 -12.58
C LYS A 81 6.15 -3.69 -12.65
N GLU A 82 6.03 -4.92 -12.18
CA GLU A 82 4.76 -5.65 -12.23
C GLU A 82 3.67 -4.91 -11.46
N TYR A 83 3.94 -4.55 -10.21
CA TYR A 83 2.93 -3.90 -9.37
C TYR A 83 2.70 -2.45 -9.76
N THR A 84 3.71 -1.77 -10.28
CA THR A 84 3.55 -0.41 -10.80
C THR A 84 2.57 -0.42 -11.98
N LEU A 85 2.73 -1.37 -12.90
CA LEU A 85 1.82 -1.50 -14.03
C LEU A 85 0.40 -1.88 -13.59
N ALA A 86 0.30 -2.76 -12.60
CA ALA A 86 -1.00 -3.15 -12.05
C ALA A 86 -1.72 -1.94 -11.45
N GLY A 87 -1.01 -1.07 -10.75
CA GLY A 87 -1.58 0.17 -10.20
C GLY A 87 -2.08 1.10 -11.29
N PHE A 88 -1.29 1.31 -12.33
CA PHE A 88 -1.73 2.14 -13.46
C PHE A 88 -2.97 1.57 -14.14
N ARG A 89 -3.03 0.25 -14.33
CA ARG A 89 -4.20 -0.40 -14.94
C ARG A 89 -5.45 -0.25 -14.08
N ALA A 90 -5.28 -0.19 -12.77
CA ALA A 90 -6.38 0.00 -11.84
C ALA A 90 -6.78 1.47 -11.69
N GLY A 91 -6.11 2.38 -12.38
CA GLY A 91 -6.42 3.81 -12.32
C GLY A 91 -5.83 4.53 -11.11
N CYS A 92 -4.84 3.95 -10.45
CA CYS A 92 -4.22 4.54 -9.27
C CYS A 92 -3.06 5.46 -9.63
N HIS A 93 -2.81 6.44 -8.78
CA HIS A 93 -1.52 7.13 -8.77
C HIS A 93 -0.51 6.22 -8.08
N VAL A 94 0.66 6.05 -8.65
CA VAL A 94 1.66 5.10 -8.14
C VAL A 94 2.88 5.83 -7.61
N VAL A 95 3.25 5.52 -6.38
CA VAL A 95 4.49 5.98 -5.76
C VAL A 95 5.41 4.77 -5.60
N CYS A 96 6.57 4.81 -6.23
CA CYS A 96 7.54 3.71 -6.18
C CYS A 96 8.78 4.10 -5.41
N GLU A 97 9.30 3.15 -4.65
CA GLU A 97 10.61 3.28 -4.04
C GLU A 97 11.67 2.88 -5.05
N LYS A 98 12.79 3.56 -5.04
CA LYS A 98 13.90 3.27 -5.96
C LYS A 98 14.78 2.13 -5.49
#